data_5e153bcff787dc4af44ea66495e3d2da
#
_entry.id   5e153bcff787dc4af44ea66495e3d2da
#
_cell.length_a   1.000
_cell.length_b   1.000
_cell.length_c   1.000
_cell.angle_alpha   90.00
_cell.angle_beta   90.00
_cell.angle_gamma   90.00
#
_symmetry.space_group_name_H-M   'P 1'
#
loop_
_entity.id
_entity.type
_entity.pdbx_description
1 polymer ?
#
loop_
_entity_poly.entity_id
_entity_poly.type
_entity_poly.pdbx_seq_one_letter_code
_entity_poly.pdbx_strand_id
1 'polypeptide(L)'
;MNWLGEQRYGETDEGRRIAWMISYADMMTIILTFMILLLSISTIAQTKYEVLVEEFTGERVGNLHDVQETIDEIVEQAALQGEVETYLDDDGLSIEFSNALLFATGSAELRDEARAIFSPIKEHLAVELGPQYGLIVEGYTDDVPISTADYRSNWELSTARAIHVKEAIADSGVDPRRLSVQGFAETRPATEIDLLDPSAVAELSDQELEEARSANRRVVIRIDTLPHERVEHLLTTATGDVEAVPDLQIPEETEGGDVDNDDEPTDSAPFDFH
;
A
#
# COMPACT_ATOMS: atom_id res chain seq x y z
N MET A 1 -81.04 1.23 -39.35
CA MET A 1 -80.04 2.09 -39.93
C MET A 1 -79.22 2.60 -38.75
N ASN A 2 -78.13 1.91 -38.40
CA ASN A 2 -77.24 2.34 -37.33
C ASN A 2 -75.81 2.34 -37.88
N TRP A 3 -75.31 3.52 -38.14
CA TRP A 3 -74.01 3.76 -38.79
C TRP A 3 -73.07 4.68 -37.95
N LEU A 4 -73.02 4.47 -36.62
CA LEU A 4 -72.20 5.29 -35.75
C LEU A 4 -71.59 4.43 -34.59
N GLY A 5 -71.02 3.28 -34.87
CA GLY A 5 -70.51 2.41 -33.80
C GLY A 5 -69.08 1.91 -33.87
N GLU A 6 -68.31 2.25 -34.89
CA GLU A 6 -67.01 1.55 -35.14
C GLU A 6 -65.71 2.36 -35.13
N GLN A 7 -65.67 3.61 -34.65
CA GLN A 7 -64.46 4.41 -34.65
C GLN A 7 -63.90 4.79 -33.27
N ARG A 8 -64.27 4.14 -32.19
CA ARG A 8 -63.76 4.51 -30.84
C ARG A 8 -62.79 3.53 -30.21
N TYR A 9 -62.45 2.42 -30.83
CA TYR A 9 -61.57 1.43 -30.23
C TYR A 9 -60.10 1.55 -30.61
N GLY A 10 -59.74 2.29 -31.67
CA GLY A 10 -58.34 2.47 -32.12
C GLY A 10 -57.53 3.56 -31.40
N GLU A 11 -58.19 4.63 -30.97
CA GLU A 11 -57.51 5.79 -30.37
C GLU A 11 -57.07 5.58 -28.92
N THR A 12 -57.64 4.65 -28.18
CA THR A 12 -57.35 4.45 -26.75
C THR A 12 -56.09 3.60 -26.51
N ASP A 13 -55.70 2.76 -27.45
CA ASP A 13 -54.58 1.86 -27.26
C ASP A 13 -53.24 2.47 -27.68
N GLU A 14 -53.22 3.29 -28.73
CA GLU A 14 -52.03 4.09 -29.10
C GLU A 14 -51.74 5.20 -28.08
N GLY A 15 -52.77 5.91 -27.60
CA GLY A 15 -52.62 6.90 -26.54
C GLY A 15 -52.06 6.33 -25.24
N ARG A 16 -52.46 5.09 -24.89
CA ARG A 16 -51.98 4.38 -23.70
C ARG A 16 -50.54 3.90 -23.89
N ARG A 17 -50.14 3.48 -25.08
CA ARG A 17 -48.78 3.09 -25.44
C ARG A 17 -47.81 4.28 -25.45
N ILE A 18 -48.24 5.47 -25.82
CA ILE A 18 -47.46 6.69 -25.80
C ILE A 18 -47.31 7.22 -24.36
N ALA A 19 -48.39 7.18 -23.57
CA ALA A 19 -48.39 7.68 -22.19
C ALA A 19 -47.43 6.94 -21.28
N TRP A 20 -47.31 5.61 -21.37
CA TRP A 20 -46.35 4.88 -20.55
C TRP A 20 -44.90 5.11 -21.00
N MET A 21 -44.65 5.30 -22.31
CA MET A 21 -43.30 5.67 -22.82
C MET A 21 -42.87 7.04 -22.31
N ILE A 22 -43.76 8.02 -22.22
CA ILE A 22 -43.47 9.34 -21.66
C ILE A 22 -43.12 9.23 -20.17
N SER A 23 -43.90 8.47 -19.39
CA SER A 23 -43.61 8.22 -17.97
C SER A 23 -42.30 7.46 -17.77
N TYR A 24 -41.97 6.51 -18.63
CA TYR A 24 -40.69 5.79 -18.60
C TYR A 24 -39.52 6.71 -18.92
N ALA A 25 -39.65 7.55 -19.96
CA ALA A 25 -38.63 8.51 -20.32
C ALA A 25 -38.38 9.55 -19.22
N ASP A 26 -39.43 10.04 -18.56
CA ASP A 26 -39.32 10.97 -17.43
C ASP A 26 -38.62 10.32 -16.23
N MET A 27 -38.98 9.08 -15.88
CA MET A 27 -38.30 8.32 -14.83
C MET A 27 -36.80 8.12 -15.14
N MET A 28 -36.49 7.79 -16.41
CA MET A 28 -35.09 7.60 -16.84
C MET A 28 -34.28 8.90 -16.80
N THR A 29 -34.90 10.04 -17.15
CA THR A 29 -34.20 11.35 -17.05
C THR A 29 -33.95 11.75 -15.60
N ILE A 30 -34.89 11.46 -14.67
CA ILE A 30 -34.70 11.71 -13.23
C ILE A 30 -33.56 10.82 -12.68
N ILE A 31 -33.55 9.55 -13.03
CA ILE A 31 -32.45 8.64 -12.61
C ILE A 31 -31.10 9.12 -13.17
N LEU A 32 -31.05 9.53 -14.44
CA LEU A 32 -29.83 10.03 -15.07
C LEU A 32 -29.33 11.31 -14.37
N THR A 33 -30.21 12.28 -14.13
CA THR A 33 -29.83 13.51 -13.41
C THR A 33 -29.39 13.24 -12.00
N PHE A 34 -30.03 12.30 -11.29
CA PHE A 34 -29.63 11.87 -9.96
C PHE A 34 -28.25 11.20 -9.97
N MET A 35 -27.97 10.34 -10.95
CA MET A 35 -26.65 9.71 -11.11
C MET A 35 -25.54 10.72 -11.40
N ILE A 36 -25.82 11.73 -12.25
CA ILE A 36 -24.87 12.83 -12.52
C ILE A 36 -24.63 13.65 -11.24
N LEU A 37 -25.67 13.88 -10.44
CA LEU A 37 -25.57 14.61 -9.18
C LEU A 37 -24.74 13.84 -8.15
N LEU A 38 -24.93 12.50 -8.04
CA LEU A 38 -24.11 11.65 -7.18
C LEU A 38 -22.65 11.63 -7.63
N LEU A 39 -22.38 11.53 -8.92
CA LEU A 39 -21.02 11.62 -9.48
C LEU A 39 -20.37 12.98 -9.15
N SER A 40 -21.11 14.08 -9.29
CA SER A 40 -20.62 15.42 -8.97
C SER A 40 -20.29 15.59 -7.48
N ILE A 41 -21.05 14.97 -6.58
CA ILE A 41 -20.78 15.02 -5.13
C ILE A 41 -19.58 14.14 -4.77
N SER A 42 -19.40 13.02 -5.45
CA SER A 42 -18.32 12.06 -5.18
C SER A 42 -16.93 12.68 -5.40
N THR A 43 -16.77 13.49 -6.44
CA THR A 43 -15.48 14.18 -6.73
C THR A 43 -15.19 15.35 -5.78
N ILE A 44 -16.23 15.96 -5.19
CA ILE A 44 -16.07 17.11 -4.27
C ILE A 44 -15.66 16.63 -2.86
N ALA A 45 -15.94 15.39 -2.50
CA ALA A 45 -15.64 14.88 -1.15
C ALA A 45 -14.13 14.79 -0.89
N GLN A 46 -13.32 14.40 -1.85
CA GLN A 46 -11.86 14.32 -1.72
C GLN A 46 -11.22 15.69 -1.53
N THR A 47 -11.53 16.65 -2.39
CA THR A 47 -10.95 18.01 -2.33
C THR A 47 -11.35 18.78 -1.06
N LYS A 48 -12.55 18.54 -0.53
CA LYS A 48 -12.98 19.19 0.73
C LYS A 48 -12.33 18.58 1.97
N TYR A 49 -11.95 17.31 1.91
CA TYR A 49 -11.26 16.66 3.02
C TYR A 49 -9.84 17.22 3.20
N GLU A 50 -9.13 17.45 2.10
CA GLU A 50 -7.81 18.07 2.09
C GLU A 50 -7.83 19.49 2.68
N VAL A 51 -8.78 20.33 2.25
CA VAL A 51 -8.95 21.71 2.75
C VAL A 51 -9.34 21.74 4.23
N LEU A 52 -10.16 20.80 4.69
CA LEU A 52 -10.54 20.71 6.11
C LEU A 52 -9.37 20.30 7.01
N VAL A 53 -8.53 19.37 6.55
CA VAL A 53 -7.34 18.95 7.32
C VAL A 53 -6.36 20.12 7.41
N GLU A 54 -6.12 20.86 6.33
CA GLU A 54 -5.28 22.07 6.33
C GLU A 54 -5.79 23.16 7.28
N GLU A 55 -7.12 23.36 7.35
CA GLU A 55 -7.73 24.37 8.22
C GLU A 55 -7.69 23.97 9.71
N PHE A 56 -7.76 22.65 10.02
CA PHE A 56 -7.74 22.16 11.40
C PHE A 56 -6.33 21.90 11.95
N THR A 57 -5.37 21.54 11.14
CA THR A 57 -3.99 21.22 11.57
C THR A 57 -3.05 22.40 11.41
N GLY A 58 -3.38 23.38 10.56
CA GLY A 58 -2.48 24.49 10.21
C GLY A 58 -1.24 24.03 9.44
N GLU A 59 -1.14 22.75 9.11
CA GLU A 59 -0.09 22.17 8.29
C GLU A 59 -0.62 22.04 6.87
N ARG A 60 0.19 22.49 5.90
CA ARG A 60 -0.10 22.22 4.49
C ARG A 60 -0.16 20.72 4.30
N VAL A 61 -1.33 20.24 3.89
CA VAL A 61 -1.47 18.86 3.40
C VAL A 61 -0.70 18.80 2.10
N GLY A 62 0.52 18.28 2.14
CA GLY A 62 1.33 18.11 0.94
C GLY A 62 0.52 17.29 -0.07
N ASN A 63 0.25 17.86 -1.22
CA ASN A 63 -0.34 17.12 -2.32
C ASN A 63 0.71 16.11 -2.79
N LEU A 64 0.37 14.82 -2.90
CA LEU A 64 1.30 13.79 -3.35
C LEU A 64 1.93 14.13 -4.72
N HIS A 65 1.23 14.93 -5.51
CA HIS A 65 1.76 15.44 -6.78
C HIS A 65 2.94 16.41 -6.57
N ASP A 66 2.84 17.33 -5.60
CA ASP A 66 3.93 18.26 -5.29
C ASP A 66 5.13 17.51 -4.69
N VAL A 67 4.85 16.48 -3.90
CA VAL A 67 5.90 15.58 -3.35
C VAL A 67 6.59 14.83 -4.49
N GLN A 68 5.84 14.30 -5.45
CA GLN A 68 6.39 13.64 -6.63
C GLN A 68 7.27 14.59 -7.44
N GLU A 69 6.76 15.78 -7.78
CA GLU A 69 7.51 16.77 -8.58
C GLU A 69 8.85 17.14 -7.94
N THR A 70 8.85 17.35 -6.61
CA THR A 70 10.10 17.63 -5.88
C THR A 70 11.06 16.44 -5.88
N ILE A 71 10.55 15.21 -5.73
CA ILE A 71 11.40 14.02 -5.79
C ILE A 71 11.99 13.84 -7.18
N ASP A 72 11.21 14.06 -8.23
CA ASP A 72 11.67 14.00 -9.61
C ASP A 72 12.75 15.06 -9.89
N GLU A 73 12.63 16.26 -9.34
CA GLU A 73 13.69 17.29 -9.39
C GLU A 73 14.98 16.85 -8.68
N ILE A 74 14.86 16.22 -7.49
CA ILE A 74 16.01 15.68 -6.75
C ILE A 74 16.71 14.59 -7.57
N VAL A 75 15.94 13.68 -8.17
CA VAL A 75 16.42 12.58 -9.03
C VAL A 75 17.14 13.14 -10.26
N GLU A 76 16.59 14.18 -10.89
CA GLU A 76 17.21 14.83 -12.05
C GLU A 76 18.52 15.54 -11.68
N GLN A 77 18.52 16.29 -10.59
CA GLN A 77 19.73 17.01 -10.10
C GLN A 77 20.85 16.07 -9.70
N ALA A 78 20.51 14.89 -9.17
CA ALA A 78 21.47 13.87 -8.77
C ALA A 78 21.90 12.93 -9.93
N ALA A 79 21.30 13.11 -11.13
CA ALA A 79 21.52 12.25 -12.31
C ALA A 79 21.22 10.76 -12.03
N LEU A 80 20.12 10.48 -11.33
CA LEU A 80 19.69 9.14 -10.91
C LEU A 80 18.54 8.56 -11.75
N GLN A 81 18.30 9.13 -12.94
CA GLN A 81 17.27 8.62 -13.85
C GLN A 81 17.54 7.16 -14.20
N GLY A 82 16.51 6.31 -14.05
CA GLY A 82 16.60 4.86 -14.22
C GLY A 82 17.08 4.09 -12.99
N GLU A 83 17.57 4.77 -11.96
CA GLU A 83 17.88 4.18 -10.65
C GLU A 83 16.82 4.51 -9.60
N VAL A 84 16.10 5.62 -9.80
CA VAL A 84 14.94 6.03 -8.99
C VAL A 84 13.84 6.46 -9.94
N GLU A 85 12.65 5.90 -9.76
CA GLU A 85 11.46 6.21 -10.54
C GLU A 85 10.27 6.47 -9.61
N THR A 86 9.38 7.37 -10.03
CA THR A 86 8.17 7.71 -9.27
C THR A 86 6.93 7.42 -10.08
N TYR A 87 5.90 6.90 -9.42
CA TYR A 87 4.61 6.59 -10.02
C TYR A 87 3.50 7.10 -9.10
N LEU A 88 2.63 7.95 -9.65
CA LEU A 88 1.43 8.43 -8.94
C LEU A 88 0.21 7.82 -9.59
N ASP A 89 -0.60 7.12 -8.80
CA ASP A 89 -1.84 6.49 -9.22
C ASP A 89 -2.98 6.76 -8.22
N ASP A 90 -4.12 6.07 -8.41
CA ASP A 90 -5.29 6.23 -7.55
C ASP A 90 -5.06 5.69 -6.10
N ASP A 91 -4.08 4.81 -5.92
CA ASP A 91 -3.73 4.20 -4.63
C ASP A 91 -2.72 5.06 -3.84
N GLY A 92 -1.97 5.94 -4.51
CA GLY A 92 -1.00 6.81 -3.87
C GLY A 92 0.26 7.08 -4.69
N LEU A 93 1.34 7.49 -4.02
CA LEU A 93 2.65 7.72 -4.64
C LEU A 93 3.59 6.56 -4.32
N SER A 94 4.17 5.97 -5.35
CA SER A 94 5.21 4.95 -5.26
C SER A 94 6.55 5.51 -5.72
N ILE A 95 7.60 5.32 -4.93
CA ILE A 95 8.98 5.69 -5.25
C ILE A 95 9.77 4.39 -5.30
N GLU A 96 10.20 4.02 -6.49
CA GLU A 96 10.99 2.81 -6.75
C GLU A 96 12.48 3.13 -6.81
N PHE A 97 13.27 2.35 -6.09
CA PHE A 97 14.73 2.44 -6.05
C PHE A 97 15.34 1.15 -6.58
N SER A 98 16.25 1.28 -7.53
CA SER A 98 17.10 0.16 -7.93
C SER A 98 17.88 -0.37 -6.74
N ASN A 99 17.94 -1.68 -6.61
CA ASN A 99 18.66 -2.32 -5.53
C ASN A 99 20.19 -2.06 -5.59
N ALA A 100 20.73 -1.92 -6.81
CA ALA A 100 22.14 -1.65 -7.02
C ALA A 100 22.56 -0.27 -6.46
N LEU A 101 21.63 0.69 -6.46
CA LEU A 101 21.82 2.01 -5.86
C LEU A 101 21.95 1.89 -4.34
N LEU A 102 21.08 1.13 -3.70
CA LEU A 102 20.94 1.12 -2.23
C LEU A 102 21.87 0.13 -1.53
N PHE A 103 22.11 -1.06 -2.12
CA PHE A 103 22.76 -2.17 -1.43
C PHE A 103 23.88 -2.82 -2.26
N ALA A 104 24.81 -3.45 -1.55
CA ALA A 104 25.73 -4.39 -2.19
C ALA A 104 25.02 -5.73 -2.50
N THR A 105 25.59 -6.49 -3.43
CA THR A 105 25.05 -7.83 -3.80
C THR A 105 24.97 -8.74 -2.59
N GLY A 106 23.78 -9.33 -2.36
CA GLY A 106 23.55 -10.24 -1.23
C GLY A 106 23.52 -9.58 0.15
N SER A 107 23.55 -8.23 0.22
CA SER A 107 23.51 -7.46 1.47
C SER A 107 22.16 -6.72 1.60
N ALA A 108 21.78 -6.42 2.84
CA ALA A 108 20.71 -5.51 3.19
C ALA A 108 21.21 -4.22 3.86
N GLU A 109 22.51 -4.07 4.06
CA GLU A 109 23.09 -2.83 4.59
C GLU A 109 23.10 -1.75 3.50
N LEU A 110 22.58 -0.56 3.85
CA LEU A 110 22.62 0.61 2.96
C LEU A 110 24.07 1.06 2.75
N ARG A 111 24.46 1.22 1.49
CA ARG A 111 25.77 1.74 1.11
C ARG A 111 25.92 3.19 1.57
N ASP A 112 27.15 3.61 1.87
CA ASP A 112 27.42 4.99 2.30
C ASP A 112 27.05 6.01 1.22
N GLU A 113 27.32 5.69 -0.06
CA GLU A 113 26.91 6.50 -1.20
C GLU A 113 25.39 6.60 -1.30
N ALA A 114 24.67 5.49 -1.08
CA ALA A 114 23.22 5.45 -1.09
C ALA A 114 22.61 6.31 0.02
N ARG A 115 23.23 6.37 1.20
CA ARG A 115 22.78 7.23 2.32
C ARG A 115 22.78 8.70 1.92
N ALA A 116 23.80 9.15 1.20
CA ALA A 116 23.90 10.54 0.74
C ALA A 116 22.84 10.89 -0.30
N ILE A 117 22.54 9.96 -1.22
CA ILE A 117 21.54 10.11 -2.27
C ILE A 117 20.12 10.05 -1.68
N PHE A 118 19.91 9.14 -0.74
CA PHE A 118 18.60 8.93 -0.11
C PHE A 118 18.23 10.04 0.90
N SER A 119 19.23 10.75 1.47
CA SER A 119 19.01 11.77 2.50
C SER A 119 18.03 12.87 2.08
N PRO A 120 18.18 13.56 0.95
CA PRO A 120 17.24 14.61 0.56
C PRO A 120 15.82 14.08 0.34
N ILE A 121 15.66 12.88 -0.21
CA ILE A 121 14.34 12.27 -0.43
C ILE A 121 13.64 12.01 0.90
N LYS A 122 14.29 11.32 1.83
CA LYS A 122 13.70 11.01 3.15
C LYS A 122 13.42 12.26 3.98
N GLU A 123 14.27 13.29 3.91
CA GLU A 123 14.07 14.56 4.59
C GLU A 123 12.84 15.29 4.00
N HIS A 124 12.70 15.29 2.68
CA HIS A 124 11.53 15.85 2.02
C HIS A 124 10.25 15.11 2.43
N LEU A 125 10.25 13.78 2.41
CA LEU A 125 9.12 12.97 2.89
C LEU A 125 8.76 13.26 4.36
N ALA A 126 9.74 13.51 5.22
CA ALA A 126 9.50 13.80 6.62
C ALA A 126 8.82 15.16 6.85
N VAL A 127 9.11 16.15 5.99
CA VAL A 127 8.61 17.53 6.10
C VAL A 127 7.26 17.72 5.41
N GLU A 128 7.12 17.19 4.20
CA GLU A 128 5.96 17.48 3.35
C GLU A 128 4.80 16.49 3.49
N LEU A 129 5.05 15.28 4.01
CA LEU A 129 3.99 14.30 4.18
C LEU A 129 3.16 14.58 5.44
N GLY A 130 1.93 15.04 5.23
CA GLY A 130 0.96 15.21 6.30
C GLY A 130 0.65 13.92 7.09
N PRO A 131 0.06 14.03 8.29
CA PRO A 131 -0.20 12.89 9.19
C PRO A 131 -1.17 11.85 8.63
N GLN A 132 -1.95 12.20 7.61
CA GLN A 132 -2.89 11.30 6.94
C GLN A 132 -2.22 10.26 6.05
N TYR A 133 -0.92 10.41 5.74
CA TYR A 133 -0.19 9.46 4.90
C TYR A 133 0.63 8.49 5.72
N GLY A 134 0.57 7.22 5.36
CA GLY A 134 1.47 6.16 5.82
C GLY A 134 2.46 5.77 4.75
N LEU A 135 3.60 5.23 5.15
CA LEU A 135 4.62 4.75 4.24
C LEU A 135 4.78 3.25 4.42
N ILE A 136 4.72 2.53 3.31
CA ILE A 136 4.94 1.09 3.23
C ILE A 136 6.23 0.87 2.47
N VAL A 137 7.23 0.30 3.12
CA VAL A 137 8.49 -0.04 2.47
C VAL A 137 8.43 -1.50 2.03
N GLU A 138 8.55 -1.72 0.74
CA GLU A 138 8.42 -3.02 0.10
C GLU A 138 9.76 -3.45 -0.49
N GLY A 139 10.20 -4.67 -0.15
CA GLY A 139 11.44 -5.24 -0.67
C GLY A 139 11.17 -6.37 -1.66
N TYR A 140 11.93 -6.38 -2.75
CA TYR A 140 11.83 -7.36 -3.83
C TYR A 140 13.21 -7.93 -4.20
N THR A 141 13.24 -9.12 -4.73
CA THR A 141 14.44 -9.79 -5.26
C THR A 141 14.18 -10.34 -6.66
N ASP A 142 15.24 -10.76 -7.32
CA ASP A 142 15.12 -11.60 -8.51
C ASP A 142 14.79 -13.07 -8.15
N ASP A 143 14.69 -13.92 -9.16
CA ASP A 143 14.42 -15.37 -9.07
C ASP A 143 15.62 -16.20 -8.59
N VAL A 144 16.82 -15.61 -8.50
CA VAL A 144 18.03 -16.35 -8.10
C VAL A 144 17.98 -16.63 -6.61
N PRO A 145 17.93 -17.91 -6.18
CA PRO A 145 17.86 -18.24 -4.77
C PRO A 145 19.12 -17.79 -4.01
N ILE A 146 18.93 -17.18 -2.84
CA ILE A 146 20.02 -16.86 -1.93
C ILE A 146 20.01 -17.82 -0.74
N SER A 147 21.21 -18.23 -0.31
CA SER A 147 21.42 -18.95 0.95
C SER A 147 22.80 -18.60 1.48
N THR A 148 22.84 -17.67 2.40
CA THR A 148 24.06 -17.19 3.07
C THR A 148 23.98 -17.41 4.58
N ALA A 149 25.01 -17.04 5.31
CA ALA A 149 24.98 -17.08 6.78
C ALA A 149 23.99 -16.06 7.36
N ASP A 150 23.79 -14.91 6.66
CA ASP A 150 22.94 -13.82 7.12
C ASP A 150 21.50 -13.98 6.65
N TYR A 151 21.28 -14.52 5.45
CA TYR A 151 19.96 -14.66 4.83
C TYR A 151 19.77 -16.05 4.23
N ARG A 152 18.79 -16.80 4.74
CA ARG A 152 18.49 -18.17 4.30
C ARG A 152 17.63 -18.23 3.04
N SER A 153 16.97 -17.12 2.68
CA SER A 153 16.07 -17.06 1.53
C SER A 153 15.90 -15.62 1.01
N ASN A 154 15.37 -15.49 -0.19
CA ASN A 154 14.98 -14.20 -0.77
C ASN A 154 13.92 -13.47 0.08
N TRP A 155 13.08 -14.19 0.82
CA TRP A 155 12.13 -13.61 1.76
C TRP A 155 12.83 -12.89 2.91
N GLU A 156 13.85 -13.50 3.50
CA GLU A 156 14.63 -12.86 4.56
C GLU A 156 15.40 -11.64 4.03
N LEU A 157 16.04 -11.77 2.87
CA LEU A 157 16.81 -10.68 2.27
C LEU A 157 15.92 -9.49 1.91
N SER A 158 14.80 -9.72 1.20
CA SER A 158 13.87 -8.65 0.79
C SER A 158 13.28 -7.91 2.00
N THR A 159 12.89 -8.67 3.04
CA THR A 159 12.37 -8.08 4.27
C THR A 159 13.43 -7.29 5.02
N ALA A 160 14.66 -7.80 5.14
CA ALA A 160 15.76 -7.10 5.79
C ALA A 160 16.11 -5.78 5.10
N ARG A 161 16.12 -5.76 3.76
CA ARG A 161 16.31 -4.53 2.96
C ARG A 161 15.24 -3.49 3.23
N ALA A 162 13.98 -3.91 3.22
CA ALA A 162 12.86 -3.03 3.54
C ALA A 162 12.93 -2.49 4.98
N ILE A 163 13.39 -3.29 5.96
CA ILE A 163 13.62 -2.85 7.35
C ILE A 163 14.68 -1.75 7.40
N HIS A 164 15.83 -1.92 6.77
CA HIS A 164 16.90 -0.92 6.82
C HIS A 164 16.51 0.41 6.15
N VAL A 165 15.77 0.36 5.04
CA VAL A 165 15.21 1.58 4.42
C VAL A 165 14.19 2.24 5.34
N LYS A 166 13.27 1.47 5.95
CA LYS A 166 12.30 1.97 6.93
C LYS A 166 13.00 2.63 8.12
N GLU A 167 14.10 2.06 8.64
CA GLU A 167 14.88 2.64 9.72
C GLU A 167 15.50 3.97 9.29
N ALA A 168 16.08 4.02 8.08
CA ALA A 168 16.62 5.25 7.54
C ALA A 168 15.58 6.36 7.37
N ILE A 169 14.32 6.02 7.04
CA ILE A 169 13.18 6.96 6.99
C ILE A 169 12.80 7.41 8.41
N ALA A 170 12.72 6.50 9.37
CA ALA A 170 12.39 6.83 10.76
C ALA A 170 13.42 7.80 11.37
N ASP A 171 14.71 7.62 11.05
CA ASP A 171 15.80 8.50 11.49
C ASP A 171 15.68 9.95 10.97
N SER A 172 14.91 10.20 9.91
CA SER A 172 14.61 11.55 9.40
C SER A 172 13.47 12.27 10.12
N GLY A 173 12.82 11.60 11.09
CA GLY A 173 11.76 12.19 11.91
C GLY A 173 10.36 11.77 11.53
N VAL A 174 10.16 10.88 10.56
CA VAL A 174 8.85 10.28 10.28
C VAL A 174 8.43 9.41 11.47
N ASP A 175 7.20 9.60 11.95
CA ASP A 175 6.66 8.81 13.07
C ASP A 175 6.67 7.31 12.73
N PRO A 176 7.34 6.46 13.53
CA PRO A 176 7.41 5.02 13.28
C PRO A 176 6.05 4.32 13.17
N ARG A 177 4.98 4.89 13.78
CA ARG A 177 3.62 4.36 13.70
C ARG A 177 2.99 4.52 12.31
N ARG A 178 3.56 5.40 11.47
CA ARG A 178 3.17 5.62 10.08
C ARG A 178 3.93 4.70 9.12
N LEU A 179 4.93 3.97 9.61
CA LEU A 179 5.81 3.12 8.80
C LEU A 179 5.40 1.65 8.90
N SER A 180 5.39 0.96 7.78
CA SER A 180 5.23 -0.48 7.71
C SER A 180 6.23 -1.08 6.72
N VAL A 181 6.45 -2.39 6.82
CA VAL A 181 7.42 -3.12 6.00
C VAL A 181 6.77 -4.36 5.42
N GLN A 182 7.07 -4.63 4.15
CA GLN A 182 6.66 -5.84 3.46
C GLN A 182 7.84 -6.41 2.65
N GLY A 183 8.03 -7.71 2.71
CA GLY A 183 8.98 -8.42 1.85
C GLY A 183 8.21 -9.34 0.91
N PHE A 184 8.53 -9.28 -0.37
CA PHE A 184 7.84 -10.07 -1.40
C PHE A 184 8.75 -11.06 -2.11
N ALA A 185 10.04 -11.06 -1.81
CA ALA A 185 11.01 -11.89 -2.52
C ALA A 185 10.89 -11.74 -4.06
N GLU A 186 10.83 -12.85 -4.78
CA GLU A 186 10.67 -12.93 -6.25
C GLU A 186 9.21 -13.01 -6.72
N THR A 187 8.22 -12.96 -5.79
CA THR A 187 6.82 -13.33 -6.11
C THR A 187 6.02 -12.24 -6.83
N ARG A 188 6.54 -11.03 -6.91
CA ARG A 188 5.88 -9.90 -7.59
C ARG A 188 6.84 -9.25 -8.60
N PRO A 189 6.80 -9.70 -9.86
CA PRO A 189 7.68 -9.15 -10.88
C PRO A 189 7.38 -7.68 -11.17
N ALA A 190 8.41 -6.91 -11.54
CA ALA A 190 8.29 -5.52 -11.96
C ALA A 190 7.72 -5.38 -13.37
N THR A 191 7.89 -6.41 -14.18
CA THR A 191 7.47 -6.44 -15.59
C THR A 191 6.39 -7.50 -15.80
N GLU A 192 5.82 -7.56 -17.00
CA GLU A 192 4.89 -8.64 -17.40
C GLU A 192 5.55 -10.02 -17.47
N ILE A 193 6.88 -10.08 -17.34
CA ILE A 193 7.67 -11.32 -17.41
C ILE A 193 7.68 -11.98 -16.03
N ASP A 194 7.04 -13.13 -15.91
CA ASP A 194 7.11 -13.94 -14.70
C ASP A 194 8.36 -14.83 -14.74
N LEU A 195 9.39 -14.45 -13.98
CA LEU A 195 10.63 -15.22 -13.86
C LEU A 195 10.49 -16.55 -13.12
N LEU A 196 9.33 -16.79 -12.48
CA LEU A 196 9.01 -18.08 -11.86
C LEU A 196 8.41 -19.09 -12.87
N ASP A 197 8.02 -18.62 -14.07
CA ASP A 197 7.58 -19.51 -15.16
C ASP A 197 8.79 -19.93 -16.03
N PRO A 198 9.22 -21.19 -15.97
CA PRO A 198 10.34 -21.68 -16.78
C PRO A 198 10.13 -21.53 -18.29
N SER A 199 8.85 -21.50 -18.74
CA SER A 199 8.53 -21.35 -20.16
C SER A 199 8.79 -19.91 -20.61
N ALA A 200 8.41 -18.92 -19.81
CA ALA A 200 8.69 -17.52 -20.08
C ALA A 200 10.20 -17.25 -20.08
N VAL A 201 10.92 -17.79 -19.11
CA VAL A 201 12.40 -17.65 -19.02
C VAL A 201 13.13 -18.28 -20.21
N ALA A 202 12.64 -19.42 -20.72
CA ALA A 202 13.27 -20.10 -21.85
C ALA A 202 13.16 -19.34 -23.19
N GLU A 203 12.25 -18.40 -23.31
CA GLU A 203 12.06 -17.55 -24.50
C GLU A 203 12.93 -16.30 -24.48
N LEU A 204 13.55 -15.95 -23.34
CA LEU A 204 14.37 -14.76 -23.19
C LEU A 204 15.82 -14.99 -23.61
N SER A 205 16.41 -13.96 -24.18
CA SER A 205 17.88 -13.89 -24.32
C SER A 205 18.53 -13.64 -22.95
N ASP A 206 19.82 -13.95 -22.84
CA ASP A 206 20.59 -13.69 -21.61
C ASP A 206 20.53 -12.22 -21.17
N GLN A 207 20.44 -11.29 -22.12
CA GLN A 207 20.34 -9.85 -21.86
C GLN A 207 18.94 -9.49 -21.31
N GLU A 208 17.88 -9.94 -21.95
CA GLU A 208 16.50 -9.70 -21.50
C GLU A 208 16.23 -10.30 -20.12
N LEU A 209 16.80 -11.47 -19.85
CA LEU A 209 16.73 -12.11 -18.53
C LEU A 209 17.42 -11.28 -17.45
N GLU A 210 18.62 -10.74 -17.73
CA GLU A 210 19.32 -9.90 -16.76
C GLU A 210 18.65 -8.54 -16.57
N GLU A 211 18.07 -7.96 -17.61
CA GLU A 211 17.26 -6.73 -17.51
C GLU A 211 16.01 -6.97 -16.64
N ALA A 212 15.29 -8.08 -16.84
CA ALA A 212 14.14 -8.44 -16.03
C ALA A 212 14.50 -8.70 -14.55
N ARG A 213 15.63 -9.39 -14.30
CA ARG A 213 16.19 -9.60 -12.96
C ARG A 213 16.58 -8.28 -12.29
N SER A 214 17.23 -7.40 -13.05
CA SER A 214 17.63 -6.09 -12.56
C SER A 214 16.42 -5.25 -12.14
N ALA A 215 15.37 -5.23 -12.94
CA ALA A 215 14.12 -4.56 -12.60
C ALA A 215 13.44 -5.17 -11.36
N ASN A 216 13.49 -6.50 -11.20
CA ASN A 216 12.92 -7.16 -10.02
C ASN A 216 13.69 -6.84 -8.73
N ARG A 217 15.02 -6.63 -8.81
CA ARG A 217 15.83 -6.24 -7.66
C ARG A 217 15.61 -4.78 -7.30
N ARG A 218 14.54 -4.49 -6.54
CA ARG A 218 14.14 -3.13 -6.18
C ARG A 218 13.62 -3.01 -4.75
N VAL A 219 13.55 -1.79 -4.27
CA VAL A 219 12.79 -1.42 -3.07
C VAL A 219 11.82 -0.32 -3.46
N VAL A 220 10.57 -0.44 -3.03
CA VAL A 220 9.52 0.54 -3.29
C VAL A 220 9.10 1.17 -1.96
N ILE A 221 9.02 2.49 -1.92
CA ILE A 221 8.37 3.24 -0.84
C ILE A 221 7.01 3.65 -1.37
N ARG A 222 5.95 3.01 -0.86
CA ARG A 222 4.58 3.37 -1.22
C ARG A 222 3.98 4.27 -0.15
N ILE A 223 3.39 5.36 -0.58
CA ILE A 223 2.78 6.38 0.26
C ILE A 223 1.27 6.31 0.03
N ASP A 224 0.56 5.74 1.01
CA ASP A 224 -0.88 5.52 0.96
C ASP A 224 -1.59 6.38 2.00
N THR A 225 -2.86 6.69 1.75
CA THR A 225 -3.70 7.35 2.76
C THR A 225 -4.02 6.38 3.90
N LEU A 226 -3.76 6.80 5.13
CA LEU A 226 -4.09 6.02 6.32
C LEU A 226 -5.60 6.02 6.57
N PRO A 227 -6.18 4.92 7.10
CA PRO A 227 -7.55 4.91 7.58
C PRO A 227 -7.78 6.00 8.63
N HIS A 228 -8.94 6.66 8.58
CA HIS A 228 -9.30 7.78 9.47
C HIS A 228 -9.08 7.50 10.96
N GLU A 229 -9.46 6.31 11.42
CA GLU A 229 -9.25 5.86 12.81
C GLU A 229 -7.76 5.89 13.23
N ARG A 230 -6.87 5.54 12.31
CA ARG A 230 -5.42 5.55 12.55
C ARG A 230 -4.88 6.99 12.61
N VAL A 231 -5.37 7.87 11.77
CA VAL A 231 -4.99 9.30 11.77
C VAL A 231 -5.44 9.95 13.09
N GLU A 232 -6.67 9.75 13.54
CA GLU A 232 -7.16 10.24 14.83
C GLU A 232 -6.30 9.75 15.99
N HIS A 233 -5.92 8.46 15.99
CA HIS A 233 -5.06 7.91 17.05
C HIS A 233 -3.65 8.52 17.03
N LEU A 234 -3.09 8.81 15.87
CA LEU A 234 -1.81 9.51 15.76
C LEU A 234 -1.87 10.93 16.31
N LEU A 235 -2.92 11.68 15.95
CA LEU A 235 -3.12 13.06 16.38
C LEU A 235 -3.39 13.18 17.91
N THR A 236 -4.25 12.33 18.48
CA THR A 236 -4.53 12.29 19.92
C THR A 236 -3.30 11.94 20.75
N THR A 237 -2.44 11.05 20.26
CA THR A 237 -1.21 10.70 20.98
C THR A 237 -0.13 11.77 20.87
N ALA A 238 -0.12 12.55 19.77
CA ALA A 238 0.81 13.68 19.59
C ALA A 238 0.46 14.88 20.46
N THR A 239 -0.82 15.11 20.77
CA THR A 239 -1.31 16.23 21.61
C THR A 239 -1.22 15.95 23.11
N GLY A 240 -0.80 14.77 23.53
CA GLY A 240 -0.57 14.44 24.95
C GLY A 240 -1.83 14.17 25.78
N ASP A 241 -3.01 14.14 25.18
CA ASP A 241 -4.25 13.69 25.83
C ASP A 241 -4.32 12.15 25.78
N VAL A 242 -3.49 11.51 26.60
CA VAL A 242 -3.65 10.09 26.89
C VAL A 242 -4.85 9.94 27.82
N GLU A 243 -6.04 9.77 27.28
CA GLU A 243 -7.10 9.08 28.03
C GLU A 243 -6.57 7.69 28.38
N ALA A 244 -6.44 7.44 29.68
CA ALA A 244 -5.93 6.17 30.19
C ALA A 244 -6.70 5.02 29.53
N VAL A 245 -5.97 4.15 28.83
CA VAL A 245 -6.47 2.87 28.33
C VAL A 245 -7.11 2.17 29.54
N PRO A 246 -8.42 1.82 29.50
CA PRO A 246 -9.02 1.11 30.62
C PRO A 246 -8.23 -0.17 30.85
N ASP A 247 -7.80 -0.33 32.09
CA ASP A 247 -7.01 -1.45 32.60
C ASP A 247 -7.59 -2.76 32.07
N LEU A 248 -6.89 -3.40 31.16
CA LEU A 248 -7.20 -4.76 30.73
C LEU A 248 -6.97 -5.63 31.96
N GLN A 249 -8.04 -5.89 32.71
CA GLN A 249 -8.02 -6.88 33.77
C GLN A 249 -7.67 -8.22 33.14
N ILE A 250 -6.39 -8.57 33.23
CA ILE A 250 -5.93 -9.95 33.00
C ILE A 250 -6.61 -10.78 34.09
N PRO A 251 -7.42 -11.79 33.76
CA PRO A 251 -8.00 -12.65 34.77
C PRO A 251 -6.83 -13.29 35.56
N GLU A 252 -6.78 -13.05 36.87
CA GLU A 252 -5.87 -13.77 37.75
C GLU A 252 -6.12 -15.28 37.56
N GLU A 253 -5.08 -15.99 37.14
CA GLU A 253 -5.07 -17.45 37.18
C GLU A 253 -5.30 -17.85 38.63
N THR A 254 -6.42 -18.52 38.90
CA THR A 254 -6.72 -19.11 40.15
C THR A 254 -5.69 -20.19 40.44
N GLU A 255 -4.71 -19.89 41.28
CA GLU A 255 -3.93 -20.89 42.01
C GLU A 255 -4.90 -21.70 42.90
N GLY A 256 -4.94 -22.98 42.70
CA GLY A 256 -5.70 -23.87 43.59
C GLY A 256 -6.02 -25.22 42.98
N GLY A 257 -5.06 -26.05 42.92
CA GLY A 257 -5.24 -27.48 42.62
C GLY A 257 -4.05 -28.25 43.15
N ASP A 258 -4.09 -28.59 44.44
CA ASP A 258 -3.24 -29.66 45.04
C ASP A 258 -3.30 -30.91 44.17
N VAL A 259 -2.17 -31.31 43.62
CA VAL A 259 -2.00 -32.67 43.06
C VAL A 259 -0.95 -33.36 43.91
N ASP A 260 -1.43 -34.31 44.66
CA ASP A 260 -0.67 -35.27 45.43
C ASP A 260 0.47 -35.87 44.61
N ASN A 261 1.61 -35.86 45.26
CA ASN A 261 2.87 -36.41 44.83
C ASN A 261 2.95 -37.85 45.37
N ASP A 262 2.69 -38.82 44.53
CA ASP A 262 3.11 -40.22 44.75
C ASP A 262 3.16 -40.91 43.38
N ASP A 263 4.39 -41.07 42.84
CA ASP A 263 4.88 -42.32 42.28
C ASP A 263 6.33 -42.16 41.78
N GLU A 264 7.14 -43.05 42.28
CA GLU A 264 8.58 -43.24 42.11
C GLU A 264 8.97 -43.64 40.67
N PRO A 265 10.26 -43.50 40.30
CA PRO A 265 10.73 -43.62 38.92
C PRO A 265 11.11 -45.07 38.58
N THR A 266 10.72 -45.55 37.43
CA THR A 266 11.31 -46.74 36.81
C THR A 266 12.01 -46.42 35.50
N ASP A 267 13.30 -46.57 35.60
CA ASP A 267 14.21 -47.32 34.71
C ASP A 267 14.46 -46.85 33.28
N SER A 268 15.71 -46.65 33.12
CA SER A 268 16.57 -46.36 32.00
C SER A 268 16.42 -47.29 30.79
N ALA A 269 16.46 -46.69 29.59
CA ALA A 269 17.13 -47.28 28.43
C ALA A 269 17.59 -46.21 27.42
N PRO A 270 18.80 -46.31 26.87
CA PRO A 270 19.38 -45.34 25.96
C PRO A 270 18.96 -45.63 24.52
N PHE A 271 18.60 -44.58 23.78
CA PHE A 271 18.45 -44.66 22.32
C PHE A 271 19.79 -44.32 21.66
N ASP A 272 20.32 -45.31 20.97
CA ASP A 272 21.45 -45.20 20.04
C ASP A 272 21.00 -44.55 18.74
N PHE A 273 21.76 -43.55 18.27
CA PHE A 273 21.70 -43.02 16.92
C PHE A 273 22.66 -43.79 15.99
N HIS A 274 22.09 -44.31 14.93
CA HIS A 274 22.80 -44.61 13.69
C HIS A 274 22.32 -43.73 12.61
#